data_009a37cb2ea526faf9ada3d8c6bf349d
#
_entry.id   009a37cb2ea526faf9ada3d8c6bf349d
#
_cell.length_a   1.000
_cell.length_b   1.000
_cell.length_c   1.000
_cell.angle_alpha   90.00
_cell.angle_beta   90.00
_cell.angle_gamma   90.00
#
_symmetry.space_group_name_H-M   'P 1'
#
loop_
_entity.id
_entity.type
_entity.pdbx_description
1 polymer ?
#
loop_
_entity_poly.entity_id
_entity_poly.type
_entity_poly.pdbx_seq_one_letter_code
_entity_poly.pdbx_strand_id
1 'polypeptide(L)' 'MTLPVERKHAVLNAEQFLRDLMDPKATPRVPLAVRQRAWRCLKHFPSKYDMEMASEQAPTVFGEWNPEFYK' A
#
# COMPACT_ATOMS: atom_id res chain seq x y z
N MET A 1 -5.05 14.59 -10.64
CA MET A 1 -6.03 13.57 -10.24
C MET A 1 -5.48 12.20 -10.49
N THR A 2 -5.63 11.27 -9.55
CA THR A 2 -5.10 9.92 -9.69
C THR A 2 -6.15 8.97 -10.24
N LEU A 3 -5.69 7.92 -10.94
CA LEU A 3 -6.55 6.86 -11.42
C LEU A 3 -6.77 5.81 -10.31
N PRO A 4 -7.87 5.05 -10.34
CA PRO A 4 -8.11 4.00 -9.34
C PRO A 4 -6.98 2.97 -9.22
N VAL A 5 -6.38 2.56 -10.34
CA VAL A 5 -5.26 1.62 -10.34
C VAL A 5 -4.02 2.23 -9.67
N GLU A 6 -3.80 3.53 -9.85
CA GLU A 6 -2.69 4.22 -9.21
C GLU A 6 -2.89 4.29 -7.70
N ARG A 7 -4.12 4.55 -7.23
CA ARG A 7 -4.44 4.56 -5.80
C ARG A 7 -4.22 3.18 -5.17
N LYS A 8 -4.62 2.12 -5.86
CA LYS A 8 -4.38 0.75 -5.39
C LYS A 8 -2.89 0.48 -5.26
N HIS A 9 -2.10 0.81 -6.28
CA HIS A 9 -0.66 0.61 -6.26
C HIS A 9 0.02 1.46 -5.19
N ALA A 10 -0.49 2.67 -4.94
CA ALA A 10 0.08 3.53 -3.90
C ALA A 10 -0.06 2.90 -2.51
N VAL A 11 -1.20 2.28 -2.22
CA VAL A 11 -1.40 1.59 -0.93
C VAL A 11 -0.45 0.40 -0.82
N LEU A 12 -0.31 -0.41 -1.87
CA LEU A 12 0.60 -1.55 -1.87
C LEU A 12 2.06 -1.12 -1.74
N ASN A 13 2.45 -0.03 -2.40
CA ASN A 13 3.80 0.51 -2.31
C ASN A 13 4.08 1.07 -0.92
N ALA A 14 3.10 1.71 -0.27
CA ALA A 14 3.24 2.21 1.09
C ALA A 14 3.46 1.05 2.07
N GLU A 15 2.74 -0.06 1.91
CA GLU A 15 2.96 -1.25 2.73
C GLU A 15 4.39 -1.76 2.57
N GLN A 16 4.88 -1.87 1.33
CA GLN A 16 6.23 -2.35 1.08
C GLN A 16 7.28 -1.42 1.69
N PHE A 17 7.09 -0.11 1.58
CA PHE A 17 7.99 0.88 2.19
C PHE A 17 8.06 0.70 3.72
N LEU A 18 6.90 0.51 4.36
CA LEU A 18 6.85 0.33 5.81
C LEU A 18 7.53 -0.99 6.23
N ARG A 19 7.37 -2.06 5.45
CA ARG A 19 8.08 -3.31 5.69
C ARG A 19 9.58 -3.15 5.54
N ASP A 20 10.03 -2.40 4.53
CA ASP A 20 11.44 -2.11 4.30
C ASP A 20 12.01 -1.32 5.48
N LEU A 21 11.26 -0.39 6.05
CA LEU A 21 11.69 0.36 7.24
C LEU A 21 11.90 -0.53 8.45
N MET A 22 11.20 -1.67 8.53
CA MET A 22 11.36 -2.61 9.63
C MET A 22 12.51 -3.58 9.42
N ASP A 23 13.05 -3.67 8.20
CA ASP A 23 14.14 -4.58 7.87
C ASP A 23 15.48 -3.85 7.91
N PRO A 24 16.36 -4.19 8.88
CA PRO A 24 17.68 -3.55 8.96
C PRO A 24 18.57 -3.79 7.74
N LYS A 25 18.31 -4.83 6.97
CA LYS A 25 19.07 -5.13 5.75
C LYS A 25 18.64 -4.24 4.59
N ALA A 26 17.32 -4.02 4.45
CA ALA A 26 16.78 -3.17 3.40
C ALA A 26 17.03 -1.69 3.67
N THR A 27 16.91 -1.28 4.94
CA THR A 27 17.10 0.13 5.34
C THR A 27 18.01 0.20 6.55
N PRO A 28 19.36 0.16 6.34
CA PRO A 28 20.30 0.30 7.44
C PRO A 28 20.27 1.72 8.00
N ARG A 29 20.69 1.88 9.26
CA ARG A 29 20.81 3.17 9.94
C ARG A 29 19.49 3.91 10.18
N VAL A 30 18.37 3.19 10.15
CA VAL A 30 17.08 3.77 10.52
C VAL A 30 16.96 3.73 12.05
N PRO A 31 16.62 4.84 12.71
CA PRO A 31 16.43 4.84 14.17
C PRO A 31 15.35 3.88 14.62
N LEU A 32 15.53 3.29 15.80
CA LEU A 32 14.55 2.37 16.38
C LEU A 32 13.16 2.99 16.49
N ALA A 33 13.07 4.26 16.86
CA ALA A 33 11.79 4.95 16.96
C ALA A 33 11.02 4.98 15.65
N VAL A 34 11.73 5.11 14.52
CA VAL A 34 11.13 5.10 13.19
C VAL A 34 10.62 3.71 12.85
N ARG A 35 11.39 2.68 13.18
CA ARG A 35 10.98 1.28 12.95
C ARG A 35 9.74 0.93 13.77
N GLN A 36 9.66 1.42 15.02
CA GLN A 36 8.49 1.21 15.87
C GLN A 36 7.25 1.89 15.30
N ARG A 37 7.39 3.09 14.74
CA ARG A 37 6.29 3.79 14.08
C ARG A 37 5.83 3.04 12.83
N ALA A 38 6.75 2.51 12.04
CA ALA A 38 6.42 1.70 10.88
C ALA A 38 5.61 0.46 11.29
N TRP A 39 6.03 -0.21 12.37
CA TRP A 39 5.30 -1.37 12.89
C TRP A 39 3.87 -1.00 13.29
N ARG A 40 3.68 0.14 13.96
CA ARG A 40 2.35 0.60 14.35
C ARG A 40 1.46 0.85 13.12
N CYS A 41 2.02 1.41 12.06
CA CYS A 41 1.29 1.61 10.81
C CYS A 41 0.89 0.29 10.16
N LEU A 42 1.77 -0.71 10.21
CA LEU A 42 1.51 -2.02 9.61
C LEU A 42 0.53 -2.87 10.40
N LYS A 43 0.39 -2.61 11.70
CA LYS A 43 -0.43 -3.44 12.59
C LYS A 43 -1.88 -3.59 12.10
N HIS A 44 -2.45 -2.53 11.54
CA HIS A 44 -3.82 -2.55 11.02
C HIS A 44 -3.88 -2.12 9.55
N PHE A 45 -2.76 -2.25 8.85
CA PHE A 45 -2.70 -1.85 7.45
C PHE A 45 -3.49 -2.84 6.58
N PRO A 46 -4.20 -2.35 5.55
CA PRO A 46 -4.97 -3.25 4.67
C PRO A 46 -4.05 -4.28 4.01
N SER A 47 -4.43 -5.54 4.09
CA SER A 47 -3.69 -6.61 3.42
C SER A 47 -3.95 -6.58 1.92
N LYS A 48 -3.17 -7.38 1.18
CA LYS A 48 -3.41 -7.56 -0.26
C LYS A 48 -4.82 -8.06 -0.53
N TYR A 49 -5.32 -8.97 0.32
CA TYR A 49 -6.69 -9.48 0.21
C TYR A 49 -7.70 -8.34 0.39
N ASP A 50 -7.51 -7.48 1.39
CA ASP A 50 -8.40 -6.35 1.62
C ASP A 50 -8.42 -5.41 0.42
N MET A 51 -7.27 -5.18 -0.20
CA MET A 51 -7.16 -4.32 -1.37
C MET A 51 -7.80 -4.95 -2.61
N GLU A 52 -7.73 -6.28 -2.74
CA GLU A 52 -8.43 -6.97 -3.82
C GLU A 52 -9.93 -6.88 -3.65
N MET A 53 -10.43 -7.03 -2.43
CA MET A 53 -11.85 -6.86 -2.13
C MET A 53 -12.31 -5.43 -2.40
N ALA A 54 -11.52 -4.44 -2.02
CA ALA A 54 -11.82 -3.04 -2.30
C ALA A 54 -11.86 -2.79 -3.82
N SER A 55 -10.97 -3.44 -4.56
CA SER A 55 -10.89 -3.33 -6.01
C SER A 55 -12.16 -3.89 -6.68
N GLU A 56 -12.69 -5.00 -6.16
CA GLU A 56 -13.90 -5.61 -6.68
C GLU A 56 -15.16 -4.82 -6.31
N GLN A 57 -15.24 -4.33 -5.08
CA GLN A 57 -16.42 -3.64 -4.57
C GLN A 57 -16.45 -2.16 -4.92
N ALA A 58 -15.30 -1.55 -5.09
CA ALA A 58 -15.19 -0.12 -5.41
C ALA A 58 -14.16 0.11 -6.53
N PRO A 59 -14.41 -0.42 -7.73
CA PRO A 59 -13.44 -0.34 -8.83
C PRO A 59 -13.15 1.09 -9.30
N THR A 60 -14.03 2.02 -9.00
CA THR A 60 -13.81 3.44 -9.33
C THR A 60 -12.91 4.14 -8.34
N VAL A 61 -12.59 3.49 -7.22
CA VAL A 61 -11.71 4.05 -6.19
C VAL A 61 -10.37 3.30 -6.16
N PHE A 62 -10.40 1.97 -6.11
CA PHE A 62 -9.22 1.10 -6.03
C PHE A 62 -9.33 -0.02 -7.08
N GLY A 63 -9.45 0.34 -8.36
CA GLY A 63 -9.67 -0.66 -9.40
C GLY A 63 -8.39 -1.17 -10.03
N GLU A 64 -8.51 -2.33 -10.67
CA GLU A 64 -7.48 -2.81 -11.60
C GLU A 64 -7.57 -1.99 -12.89
N TRP A 65 -6.53 -2.09 -13.72
CA TRP A 65 -6.57 -1.43 -15.02
C TRP A 65 -7.73 -2.01 -15.85
N ASN A 66 -8.60 -1.13 -16.30
CA ASN A 66 -9.69 -1.51 -17.20
C ASN A 66 -9.85 -0.39 -18.23
N PRO A 67 -9.60 -0.68 -19.52
CA PRO A 67 -9.69 0.35 -20.57
C PRO A 67 -11.05 1.04 -20.64
N GLU A 68 -12.11 0.38 -20.23
CA GLU A 68 -13.46 0.97 -20.26
C GLU A 68 -13.61 2.12 -19.27
N PHE A 69 -12.83 2.12 -18.18
CA PHE A 69 -12.87 3.20 -17.19
C PHE A 69 -12.00 4.39 -17.56
N TYR A 70 -11.15 4.26 -18.57
CA TYR A 70 -10.14 5.26 -18.92
C TYR A 70 -10.25 5.75 -20.35
N LYS A 71 -11.39 5.56 -20.98
CA LYS A 71 -11.64 6.06 -22.32
C LYS A 71 -11.84 7.56 -22.33
#